data_b4248bab875a4c58bbf630c70ac84c87
#
_entry.id   b4248bab875a4c58bbf630c70ac84c87
#
_cell.length_a   1.000
_cell.length_b   1.000
_cell.length_c   1.000
_cell.angle_alpha   90.00
_cell.angle_beta   90.00
_cell.angle_gamma   90.00
#
_symmetry.space_group_name_H-M   'P 1'
#
loop_
_entity.id
_entity.type
_entity.pdbx_description
1 polymer ?
#
loop_
_entity_poly.entity_id
_entity_poly.type
_entity_poly.pdbx_seq_one_letter_code
_entity_poly.pdbx_strand_id
1 'polypeptide(L)'
;MTIGNILKFAWRYFRARKSTNAINIISWVSVVAITFGTASLITIFSAFNGFESLVKSLYASFYPDIRVTPVKGKMLHISRDQLDAFQKLEGIGSYSLVVEEKALLQNGSLQSVVTIKGVDENFSNVSGIDSAIYHGNYQLGNEEKPGLVLGIGIEQALGLQADRSVYPLMIYLPRKGISLAADPTAALSSATIYPQGSFAIQSEFDNQYAITDLNFLKTYMSYADDEYSAIEIKLSEKSNGAELQHQLKSMLGAGFLVENRYEQNRTLYATIRLEKWAIYAIFTLVLVVAAFNMIGALSMLVLEKQKDIQVLKAMGAADLLIQRIFLAEGILLGTLGAIAGMVISLLVYFLQTRFKLVPLQGATFLIDHYPLKLMVSDFIIVAATVWIIAIAAAWFPAKKASQRTMDLRN
;
A
#
# COMPACT_ATOMS: atom_id res chain seq x y z
N MET A 1 5.97 -0.20 48.44
CA MET A 1 7.21 0.01 47.64
C MET A 1 6.84 0.73 46.36
N THR A 2 7.50 1.79 45.98
CA THR A 2 7.20 2.59 44.77
C THR A 2 7.64 1.83 43.50
N ILE A 3 6.97 2.07 42.35
CA ILE A 3 7.28 1.47 41.06
C ILE A 3 8.78 1.63 40.70
N GLY A 4 9.37 2.78 41.05
CA GLY A 4 10.79 3.05 40.83
C GLY A 4 11.75 2.09 41.57
N ASN A 5 11.35 1.61 42.74
CA ASN A 5 12.15 0.62 43.48
C ASN A 5 12.06 -0.78 42.85
N ILE A 6 10.90 -1.17 42.33
CA ILE A 6 10.72 -2.45 41.63
C ILE A 6 11.60 -2.50 40.36
N LEU A 7 11.63 -1.43 39.55
CA LEU A 7 12.49 -1.31 38.37
C LEU A 7 13.99 -1.33 38.73
N LYS A 8 14.39 -0.70 39.87
CA LYS A 8 15.79 -0.78 40.37
C LYS A 8 16.20 -2.20 40.74
N PHE A 9 15.29 -2.98 41.37
CA PHE A 9 15.53 -4.39 41.67
C PHE A 9 15.65 -5.23 40.39
N ALA A 10 14.72 -5.08 39.44
CA ALA A 10 14.76 -5.77 38.15
C ALA A 10 16.07 -5.45 37.39
N TRP A 11 16.47 -4.20 37.31
CA TRP A 11 17.72 -3.80 36.65
C TRP A 11 18.96 -4.37 37.35
N ARG A 12 19.01 -4.38 38.69
CA ARG A 12 20.11 -5.00 39.45
C ARG A 12 20.17 -6.50 39.23
N TYR A 13 19.04 -7.20 39.19
CA TYR A 13 19.00 -8.63 38.92
C TYR A 13 19.48 -8.96 37.50
N PHE A 14 19.10 -8.17 36.52
CA PHE A 14 19.59 -8.30 35.16
C PHE A 14 21.11 -8.12 35.06
N ARG A 15 21.69 -7.12 35.76
CA ARG A 15 23.11 -6.78 35.71
C ARG A 15 23.99 -7.58 36.69
N ALA A 16 23.41 -8.22 37.68
CA ALA A 16 24.16 -9.00 38.65
C ALA A 16 24.92 -10.15 37.99
N ARG A 17 26.16 -10.40 38.46
CA ARG A 17 26.89 -11.62 38.05
C ARG A 17 26.11 -12.81 38.45
N LYS A 18 25.67 -13.62 37.48
CA LYS A 18 24.92 -14.87 37.68
C LYS A 18 25.92 -15.96 37.98
N SER A 19 25.55 -16.90 38.87
CA SER A 19 26.45 -17.97 39.34
C SER A 19 26.82 -18.94 38.21
N THR A 20 26.03 -19.04 37.18
CA THR A 20 26.26 -19.89 36.00
C THR A 20 26.20 -19.07 34.72
N ASN A 21 27.21 -19.19 33.84
CA ASN A 21 27.24 -18.57 32.53
C ASN A 21 26.00 -18.91 31.65
N ALA A 22 25.43 -20.13 31.86
CA ALA A 22 24.25 -20.60 31.11
C ALA A 22 23.03 -19.65 31.22
N ILE A 23 22.72 -19.14 32.43
CA ILE A 23 21.53 -18.31 32.66
C ILE A 23 21.71 -16.94 31.95
N ASN A 24 22.93 -16.43 31.95
CA ASN A 24 23.23 -15.18 31.25
C ASN A 24 23.04 -15.37 29.74
N ILE A 25 23.53 -16.47 29.18
CA ILE A 25 23.38 -16.82 27.75
C ILE A 25 21.89 -16.92 27.38
N ILE A 26 21.08 -17.66 28.13
CA ILE A 26 19.65 -17.86 27.84
C ILE A 26 18.89 -16.52 27.90
N SER A 27 19.21 -15.64 28.86
CA SER A 27 18.61 -14.30 28.95
C SER A 27 18.95 -13.45 27.72
N TRP A 28 20.22 -13.46 27.29
CA TRP A 28 20.65 -12.73 26.08
C TRP A 28 20.08 -13.32 24.80
N VAL A 29 19.96 -14.64 24.70
CA VAL A 29 19.28 -15.30 23.57
C VAL A 29 17.84 -14.81 23.42
N SER A 30 17.13 -14.65 24.56
CA SER A 30 15.77 -14.11 24.55
C SER A 30 15.74 -12.65 24.05
N VAL A 31 16.66 -11.80 24.53
CA VAL A 31 16.76 -10.39 24.07
C VAL A 31 17.07 -10.33 22.58
N VAL A 32 18.05 -11.14 22.10
CA VAL A 32 18.43 -11.17 20.68
C VAL A 32 17.27 -11.66 19.82
N ALA A 33 16.53 -12.69 20.25
CA ALA A 33 15.38 -13.20 19.51
C ALA A 33 14.27 -12.14 19.39
N ILE A 34 13.95 -11.42 20.47
CA ILE A 34 12.98 -10.30 20.46
C ILE A 34 13.51 -9.15 19.60
N THR A 35 14.79 -8.84 19.69
CA THR A 35 15.44 -7.81 18.86
C THR A 35 15.28 -8.12 17.38
N PHE A 36 15.61 -9.34 16.98
CA PHE A 36 15.49 -9.78 15.58
C PHE A 36 14.03 -9.76 15.11
N GLY A 37 13.10 -10.30 15.89
CA GLY A 37 11.67 -10.28 15.57
C GLY A 37 11.11 -8.85 15.43
N THR A 38 11.48 -7.96 16.34
CA THR A 38 11.07 -6.55 16.32
C THR A 38 11.68 -5.82 15.12
N ALA A 39 12.97 -5.99 14.87
CA ALA A 39 13.65 -5.35 13.74
C ALA A 39 13.06 -5.79 12.41
N SER A 40 12.85 -7.09 12.24
CA SER A 40 12.25 -7.67 11.02
C SER A 40 10.83 -7.15 10.81
N LEU A 41 9.99 -7.14 11.85
CA LEU A 41 8.60 -6.69 11.74
C LEU A 41 8.50 -5.21 11.32
N ILE A 42 9.29 -4.32 11.95
CA ILE A 42 9.29 -2.89 11.59
C ILE A 42 9.87 -2.68 10.19
N THR A 43 10.94 -3.38 9.82
CA THR A 43 11.55 -3.27 8.50
C THR A 43 10.58 -3.70 7.40
N ILE A 44 9.87 -4.80 7.59
CA ILE A 44 8.88 -5.29 6.64
C ILE A 44 7.69 -4.34 6.55
N PHE A 45 7.17 -3.83 7.69
CA PHE A 45 6.13 -2.81 7.65
C PHE A 45 6.56 -1.55 6.91
N SER A 46 7.80 -1.10 7.12
CA SER A 46 8.38 0.02 6.38
C SER A 46 8.43 -0.24 4.88
N ALA A 47 8.77 -1.47 4.47
CA ALA A 47 8.78 -1.91 3.08
C ALA A 47 7.36 -1.89 2.49
N PHE A 48 6.35 -2.44 3.20
CA PHE A 48 4.95 -2.39 2.76
C PHE A 48 4.42 -0.96 2.64
N ASN A 49 4.69 -0.10 3.61
CA ASN A 49 4.26 1.30 3.56
C ASN A 49 4.93 2.06 2.41
N GLY A 50 6.22 1.75 2.15
CA GLY A 50 6.96 2.31 1.02
C GLY A 50 6.36 1.88 -0.31
N PHE A 51 6.11 0.58 -0.48
CA PHE A 51 5.48 0.01 -1.67
C PHE A 51 4.05 0.53 -1.86
N GLU A 52 3.24 0.57 -0.80
CA GLU A 52 1.90 1.16 -0.85
C GLU A 52 1.94 2.63 -1.29
N SER A 53 2.91 3.40 -0.77
CA SER A 53 3.09 4.81 -1.14
C SER A 53 3.51 4.96 -2.61
N LEU A 54 4.38 4.06 -3.11
CA LEU A 54 4.77 4.00 -4.51
C LEU A 54 3.58 3.69 -5.41
N VAL A 55 2.84 2.62 -5.11
CA VAL A 55 1.64 2.24 -5.86
C VAL A 55 0.66 3.40 -5.90
N LYS A 56 0.39 4.03 -4.75
CA LYS A 56 -0.48 5.23 -4.69
C LYS A 56 -0.02 6.36 -5.61
N SER A 57 1.28 6.63 -5.69
CA SER A 57 1.81 7.70 -6.56
C SER A 57 1.69 7.35 -8.05
N LEU A 58 1.98 6.10 -8.42
CA LEU A 58 1.86 5.63 -9.81
C LEU A 58 0.39 5.64 -10.27
N TYR A 59 -0.50 5.14 -9.43
CA TYR A 59 -1.93 5.16 -9.73
C TYR A 59 -2.52 6.59 -9.75
N ALA A 60 -1.92 7.51 -8.98
CA ALA A 60 -2.32 8.92 -8.99
C ALA A 60 -2.01 9.62 -10.32
N SER A 61 -1.06 9.13 -11.09
CA SER A 61 -0.73 9.68 -12.41
C SER A 61 -1.74 9.26 -13.49
N PHE A 62 -2.48 8.18 -13.27
CA PHE A 62 -3.44 7.66 -14.25
C PHE A 62 -4.89 7.78 -13.79
N TYR A 63 -5.19 7.45 -12.53
CA TYR A 63 -6.55 7.51 -11.99
C TYR A 63 -6.87 8.89 -11.40
N PRO A 64 -8.08 9.43 -11.68
CA PRO A 64 -8.56 10.67 -11.11
C PRO A 64 -8.79 10.56 -9.60
N ASP A 65 -8.92 11.68 -8.90
CA ASP A 65 -9.27 11.70 -7.48
C ASP A 65 -10.67 11.14 -7.22
N ILE A 66 -11.63 11.51 -8.09
CA ILE A 66 -12.99 10.98 -8.09
C ILE A 66 -13.37 10.59 -9.52
N ARG A 67 -13.98 9.42 -9.67
CA ARG A 67 -14.53 8.92 -10.92
C ARG A 67 -16.02 8.71 -10.78
N VAL A 68 -16.80 9.22 -11.74
CA VAL A 68 -18.24 9.04 -11.83
C VAL A 68 -18.53 8.12 -13.00
N THR A 69 -19.22 7.01 -12.75
CA THR A 69 -19.60 6.01 -13.76
C THR A 69 -21.09 5.65 -13.59
N PRO A 70 -21.75 5.06 -14.60
CA PRO A 70 -23.13 4.61 -14.43
C PRO A 70 -23.20 3.36 -13.53
N VAL A 71 -24.25 3.23 -12.71
CA VAL A 71 -24.50 2.02 -11.91
C VAL A 71 -24.93 0.85 -12.80
N LYS A 72 -25.61 1.12 -13.90
CA LYS A 72 -26.06 0.10 -14.86
C LYS A 72 -25.69 0.53 -16.28
N GLY A 73 -25.21 -0.41 -17.07
CA GLY A 73 -24.78 -0.16 -18.44
C GLY A 73 -23.31 0.27 -18.52
N LYS A 74 -22.89 0.74 -19.69
CA LYS A 74 -21.50 1.19 -19.95
C LYS A 74 -21.39 2.70 -20.08
N MET A 75 -22.51 3.38 -20.37
CA MET A 75 -22.54 4.81 -20.68
C MET A 75 -23.42 5.55 -19.70
N LEU A 76 -22.96 6.69 -19.26
CA LEU A 76 -23.73 7.68 -18.53
C LEU A 76 -24.22 8.75 -19.51
N HIS A 77 -25.40 9.27 -19.23
CA HIS A 77 -25.97 10.42 -19.94
C HIS A 77 -25.90 11.64 -19.03
N ILE A 78 -25.25 12.68 -19.49
CA ILE A 78 -25.10 13.93 -18.75
C ILE A 78 -25.57 15.09 -19.60
N SER A 79 -26.49 15.90 -19.06
CA SER A 79 -26.94 17.11 -19.68
C SER A 79 -25.95 18.26 -19.49
N ARG A 80 -26.03 19.26 -20.37
CA ARG A 80 -25.21 20.48 -20.25
C ARG A 80 -25.44 21.19 -18.91
N ASP A 81 -26.69 21.24 -18.44
CA ASP A 81 -27.04 21.86 -17.15
C ASP A 81 -26.35 21.16 -15.97
N GLN A 82 -26.22 19.83 -16.04
CA GLN A 82 -25.48 19.07 -15.04
C GLN A 82 -23.97 19.36 -15.10
N LEU A 83 -23.39 19.47 -16.30
CA LEU A 83 -21.96 19.85 -16.44
C LEU A 83 -21.69 21.26 -15.92
N ASP A 84 -22.59 22.22 -16.18
CA ASP A 84 -22.48 23.57 -15.64
C ASP A 84 -22.59 23.59 -14.11
N ALA A 85 -23.41 22.68 -13.53
CA ALA A 85 -23.48 22.51 -12.09
C ALA A 85 -22.19 21.94 -11.50
N PHE A 86 -21.49 21.01 -12.22
CA PHE A 86 -20.18 20.53 -11.80
C PHE A 86 -19.14 21.67 -11.71
N GLN A 87 -19.11 22.58 -12.68
CA GLN A 87 -18.15 23.69 -12.67
C GLN A 87 -18.34 24.66 -11.50
N LYS A 88 -19.55 24.71 -10.93
CA LYS A 88 -19.87 25.60 -9.81
C LYS A 88 -19.62 24.97 -8.43
N LEU A 89 -19.34 23.67 -8.37
CA LEU A 89 -19.06 22.98 -7.10
C LEU A 89 -17.70 23.36 -6.53
N GLU A 90 -17.71 23.91 -5.33
CA GLU A 90 -16.48 24.16 -4.59
C GLU A 90 -15.75 22.83 -4.30
N GLY A 91 -14.46 22.79 -4.59
CA GLY A 91 -13.61 21.62 -4.37
C GLY A 91 -13.23 20.86 -5.64
N ILE A 92 -13.88 21.09 -6.78
CA ILE A 92 -13.42 20.59 -8.08
C ILE A 92 -12.32 21.51 -8.60
N GLY A 93 -11.13 20.95 -8.85
CA GLY A 93 -10.02 21.63 -9.49
C GLY A 93 -10.15 21.62 -11.01
N SER A 94 -10.40 20.44 -11.57
CA SER A 94 -10.68 20.22 -12.98
C SER A 94 -11.50 18.94 -13.17
N TYR A 95 -12.19 18.80 -14.27
CA TYR A 95 -12.83 17.55 -14.67
C TYR A 95 -12.65 17.31 -16.17
N SER A 96 -12.73 16.04 -16.57
CA SER A 96 -12.64 15.58 -17.95
C SER A 96 -13.73 14.56 -18.24
N LEU A 97 -14.27 14.61 -19.43
CA LEU A 97 -15.25 13.68 -19.96
C LEU A 97 -14.52 12.59 -20.74
N VAL A 98 -14.87 11.32 -20.48
CA VAL A 98 -14.12 10.19 -20.98
C VAL A 98 -15.03 9.15 -21.61
N VAL A 99 -14.58 8.59 -22.74
CA VAL A 99 -15.13 7.38 -23.35
C VAL A 99 -14.05 6.31 -23.35
N GLU A 100 -14.33 5.15 -22.77
CA GLU A 100 -13.43 4.00 -22.73
C GLU A 100 -14.09 2.77 -23.36
N GLU A 101 -13.39 2.09 -24.28
CA GLU A 101 -13.86 0.85 -24.87
C GLU A 101 -12.66 -0.01 -25.34
N LYS A 102 -12.90 -1.29 -25.58
CA LYS A 102 -11.91 -2.19 -26.17
C LYS A 102 -11.78 -1.90 -27.66
N ALA A 103 -10.55 -1.81 -28.13
CA ALA A 103 -10.22 -1.61 -29.52
C ALA A 103 -9.11 -2.57 -29.97
N LEU A 104 -9.02 -2.85 -31.27
CA LEU A 104 -7.89 -3.54 -31.85
C LEU A 104 -7.06 -2.53 -32.66
N LEU A 105 -5.79 -2.40 -32.28
CA LEU A 105 -4.79 -1.65 -33.04
C LEU A 105 -4.00 -2.61 -33.93
N GLN A 106 -3.71 -2.18 -35.15
CA GLN A 106 -2.96 -2.97 -36.13
C GLN A 106 -1.89 -2.11 -36.80
N ASN A 107 -0.66 -2.66 -36.83
CA ASN A 107 0.48 -2.14 -37.57
C ASN A 107 1.00 -3.24 -38.52
N GLY A 108 0.63 -3.19 -39.79
CA GLY A 108 0.95 -4.28 -40.73
C GLY A 108 0.37 -5.63 -40.28
N SER A 109 1.25 -6.59 -39.96
CA SER A 109 0.85 -7.92 -39.45
C SER A 109 0.76 -7.99 -37.93
N LEU A 110 1.24 -6.97 -37.20
CA LEU A 110 1.21 -6.93 -35.74
C LEU A 110 -0.11 -6.34 -35.27
N GLN A 111 -0.66 -6.93 -34.20
CA GLN A 111 -1.95 -6.54 -33.65
C GLN A 111 -1.88 -6.51 -32.11
N SER A 112 -2.59 -5.56 -31.52
CA SER A 112 -2.75 -5.47 -30.06
C SER A 112 -4.18 -5.07 -29.69
N VAL A 113 -4.78 -5.80 -28.73
CA VAL A 113 -6.06 -5.42 -28.14
C VAL A 113 -5.80 -4.49 -26.99
N VAL A 114 -6.38 -3.31 -27.05
CA VAL A 114 -6.15 -2.24 -26.10
C VAL A 114 -7.48 -1.72 -25.50
N THR A 115 -7.40 -1.05 -24.39
CA THR A 115 -8.47 -0.15 -23.92
C THR A 115 -8.17 1.23 -24.47
N ILE A 116 -8.94 1.64 -25.48
CA ILE A 116 -8.82 3.01 -26.01
C ILE A 116 -9.61 3.95 -25.11
N LYS A 117 -8.99 5.07 -24.76
CA LYS A 117 -9.56 6.12 -23.92
C LYS A 117 -9.62 7.42 -24.70
N GLY A 118 -10.82 7.82 -25.12
CA GLY A 118 -11.08 9.12 -25.71
C GLY A 118 -11.31 10.15 -24.63
N VAL A 119 -10.57 11.23 -24.68
CA VAL A 119 -10.57 12.28 -23.65
C VAL A 119 -10.71 13.66 -24.26
N ASP A 120 -11.25 14.59 -23.48
CA ASP A 120 -11.33 15.99 -23.83
C ASP A 120 -10.02 16.75 -23.56
N GLU A 121 -9.97 18.02 -23.93
CA GLU A 121 -8.81 18.89 -23.77
C GLU A 121 -8.41 19.10 -22.29
N ASN A 122 -9.35 18.90 -21.36
CA ASN A 122 -9.10 19.10 -19.93
C ASN A 122 -8.41 17.89 -19.27
N PHE A 123 -8.30 16.78 -19.97
CA PHE A 123 -7.76 15.54 -19.38
C PHE A 123 -6.33 15.69 -18.84
N SER A 124 -5.47 16.44 -19.49
CA SER A 124 -4.11 16.73 -19.01
C SER A 124 -4.09 17.45 -17.66
N ASN A 125 -5.13 18.23 -17.36
CA ASN A 125 -5.28 18.89 -16.06
C ASN A 125 -5.80 17.93 -14.98
N VAL A 126 -6.47 16.84 -15.35
CA VAL A 126 -7.04 15.84 -14.44
C VAL A 126 -6.05 14.73 -14.15
N SER A 127 -5.38 14.22 -15.18
CA SER A 127 -4.37 13.18 -15.08
C SER A 127 -2.95 13.76 -15.13
N GLY A 128 -1.96 13.01 -14.63
CA GLY A 128 -0.56 13.39 -14.77
C GLY A 128 0.14 12.75 -15.97
N ILE A 129 -0.61 12.29 -16.98
CA ILE A 129 -0.07 11.47 -18.07
C ILE A 129 0.90 12.21 -18.97
N ASP A 130 0.72 13.53 -19.13
CA ASP A 130 1.63 14.40 -19.86
C ASP A 130 3.05 14.42 -19.26
N SER A 131 3.15 14.29 -17.94
CA SER A 131 4.44 14.18 -17.24
C SER A 131 5.07 12.78 -17.34
N ALA A 132 4.32 11.77 -17.80
CA ALA A 132 4.76 10.39 -17.95
C ALA A 132 5.10 10.03 -19.43
N ILE A 133 5.12 11.00 -20.34
CA ILE A 133 5.49 10.77 -21.73
C ILE A 133 6.96 10.34 -21.81
N TYR A 134 7.19 9.19 -22.46
CA TYR A 134 8.49 8.57 -22.63
C TYR A 134 9.07 8.84 -24.03
N HIS A 135 8.27 8.67 -25.10
CA HIS A 135 8.62 9.02 -26.45
C HIS A 135 7.60 9.99 -27.04
N GLY A 136 8.05 10.92 -27.88
CA GLY A 136 7.19 11.86 -28.61
C GLY A 136 6.52 12.90 -27.72
N ASN A 137 5.27 13.24 -28.03
CA ASN A 137 4.53 14.32 -27.37
C ASN A 137 3.09 13.89 -27.02
N TYR A 138 2.50 14.55 -26.01
CA TYR A 138 1.09 14.40 -25.70
C TYR A 138 0.26 15.27 -26.65
N GLN A 139 -0.08 14.71 -27.81
CA GLN A 139 -0.91 15.39 -28.83
C GLN A 139 -2.00 14.41 -29.30
N LEU A 140 -3.26 14.75 -29.05
CA LEU A 140 -4.40 13.91 -29.38
C LEU A 140 -4.99 14.23 -30.77
N GLY A 141 -4.52 15.32 -31.37
CA GLY A 141 -5.02 15.76 -32.67
C GLY A 141 -6.48 16.23 -32.59
N ASN A 142 -7.23 15.96 -33.66
CA ASN A 142 -8.64 16.25 -33.76
C ASN A 142 -9.35 15.15 -34.56
N GLU A 143 -10.65 15.29 -34.81
CA GLU A 143 -11.45 14.29 -35.53
C GLU A 143 -10.93 13.98 -36.94
N GLU A 144 -10.41 14.97 -37.67
CA GLU A 144 -9.89 14.81 -39.03
C GLU A 144 -8.50 14.16 -39.07
N LYS A 145 -7.67 14.48 -38.07
CA LYS A 145 -6.32 13.92 -37.90
C LYS A 145 -6.11 13.46 -36.48
N PRO A 146 -6.68 12.30 -36.09
CA PRO A 146 -6.63 11.82 -34.72
C PRO A 146 -5.23 11.37 -34.35
N GLY A 147 -4.73 11.90 -33.23
CA GLY A 147 -3.49 11.51 -32.57
C GLY A 147 -3.72 10.39 -31.58
N LEU A 148 -2.70 9.55 -31.40
CA LEU A 148 -2.70 8.43 -30.49
C LEU A 148 -1.48 8.47 -29.57
N VAL A 149 -1.71 8.44 -28.26
CA VAL A 149 -0.68 8.29 -27.25
C VAL A 149 -0.81 6.90 -26.64
N LEU A 150 0.22 6.08 -26.84
CA LEU A 150 0.24 4.64 -26.51
C LEU A 150 0.92 4.39 -25.17
N GLY A 151 0.50 3.36 -24.43
CA GLY A 151 1.39 2.80 -23.42
C GLY A 151 2.62 2.17 -24.07
N ILE A 152 3.79 2.30 -23.45
CA ILE A 152 5.06 1.80 -24.03
C ILE A 152 5.06 0.32 -24.33
N GLY A 153 4.32 -0.49 -23.58
CA GLY A 153 4.16 -1.92 -23.85
C GLY A 153 3.35 -2.19 -25.11
N ILE A 154 2.36 -1.35 -25.44
CA ILE A 154 1.60 -1.42 -26.70
C ILE A 154 2.49 -0.99 -27.87
N GLU A 155 3.28 0.07 -27.69
CA GLU A 155 4.27 0.53 -28.67
C GLU A 155 5.23 -0.59 -29.06
N GLN A 156 5.77 -1.31 -28.07
CA GLN A 156 6.64 -2.46 -28.27
C GLN A 156 5.92 -3.63 -28.97
N ALA A 157 4.69 -3.96 -28.55
CA ALA A 157 3.89 -5.03 -29.13
C ALA A 157 3.55 -4.79 -30.61
N LEU A 158 3.36 -3.53 -31.00
CA LEU A 158 3.10 -3.11 -32.38
C LEU A 158 4.39 -2.89 -33.20
N GLY A 159 5.58 -3.05 -32.60
CA GLY A 159 6.87 -2.92 -33.26
C GLY A 159 7.12 -1.54 -33.86
N LEU A 160 6.67 -0.49 -33.20
CA LEU A 160 6.83 0.90 -33.67
C LEU A 160 7.51 1.76 -32.61
N GLN A 161 7.98 2.95 -33.02
CA GLN A 161 8.37 4.05 -32.13
C GLN A 161 7.47 5.23 -32.44
N ALA A 162 6.69 5.69 -31.44
CA ALA A 162 5.63 6.67 -31.64
C ALA A 162 6.16 8.02 -32.14
N ASP A 163 7.37 8.42 -31.72
CA ASP A 163 8.03 9.67 -32.13
C ASP A 163 8.60 9.64 -33.57
N ARG A 164 8.74 8.45 -34.16
CA ARG A 164 9.35 8.22 -35.48
C ARG A 164 8.39 7.63 -36.50
N SER A 165 7.18 7.26 -36.06
CA SER A 165 6.21 6.61 -36.93
C SER A 165 5.55 7.65 -37.85
N VAL A 166 5.84 7.55 -39.13
CA VAL A 166 5.23 8.40 -40.18
C VAL A 166 3.92 7.79 -40.68
N TYR A 167 3.77 6.49 -40.53
CA TYR A 167 2.60 5.76 -41.03
C TYR A 167 1.51 5.67 -39.95
N PRO A 168 0.23 5.85 -40.35
CA PRO A 168 -0.89 5.67 -39.45
C PRO A 168 -1.08 4.18 -39.09
N LEU A 169 -1.64 3.94 -37.92
CA LEU A 169 -2.16 2.64 -37.49
C LEU A 169 -3.61 2.46 -37.96
N MET A 170 -4.02 1.24 -38.18
CA MET A 170 -5.44 0.91 -38.29
C MET A 170 -6.00 0.65 -36.90
N ILE A 171 -7.13 1.29 -36.59
CA ILE A 171 -7.91 1.03 -35.37
C ILE A 171 -9.27 0.44 -35.74
N TYR A 172 -9.66 -0.61 -35.04
CA TYR A 172 -11.00 -1.23 -35.15
C TYR A 172 -11.75 -1.00 -33.85
N LEU A 173 -12.89 -0.35 -33.97
CA LEU A 173 -13.73 0.10 -32.85
C LEU A 173 -15.10 -0.57 -32.94
N PRO A 174 -15.67 -1.05 -31.81
CA PRO A 174 -17.03 -1.60 -31.80
C PRO A 174 -18.04 -0.48 -31.99
N ARG A 175 -19.06 -0.74 -32.83
CA ARG A 175 -20.21 0.15 -33.01
C ARG A 175 -21.28 -0.13 -31.97
N LYS A 176 -21.89 0.93 -31.43
CA LYS A 176 -22.99 0.83 -30.50
C LYS A 176 -24.19 0.10 -31.11
N GLY A 177 -24.79 -0.79 -30.38
CA GLY A 177 -26.06 -1.46 -30.72
C GLY A 177 -25.95 -2.63 -31.71
N ILE A 178 -24.77 -2.94 -32.24
CA ILE A 178 -24.57 -4.05 -33.17
C ILE A 178 -23.75 -5.14 -32.46
N SER A 179 -24.28 -6.37 -32.43
CA SER A 179 -23.56 -7.48 -31.82
C SER A 179 -22.53 -8.07 -32.79
N LEU A 180 -21.30 -8.25 -32.35
CA LEU A 180 -20.23 -8.94 -33.07
C LEU A 180 -20.63 -10.36 -33.51
N ALA A 181 -21.47 -11.03 -32.73
CA ALA A 181 -21.94 -12.38 -33.02
C ALA A 181 -23.00 -12.42 -34.14
N ALA A 182 -23.75 -11.31 -34.35
CA ALA A 182 -24.79 -11.21 -35.35
C ALA A 182 -24.23 -10.81 -36.74
N ASP A 183 -23.39 -9.78 -36.77
CA ASP A 183 -22.72 -9.29 -37.99
C ASP A 183 -21.34 -8.70 -37.62
N PRO A 184 -20.25 -9.46 -37.72
CA PRO A 184 -18.91 -8.99 -37.41
C PRO A 184 -18.45 -7.80 -38.27
N THR A 185 -18.92 -7.69 -39.52
CA THR A 185 -18.50 -6.63 -40.45
C THR A 185 -19.18 -5.32 -40.18
N ALA A 186 -20.46 -5.34 -39.85
CA ALA A 186 -21.23 -4.14 -39.44
C ALA A 186 -20.93 -3.69 -38.01
N ALA A 187 -20.52 -4.62 -37.14
CA ALA A 187 -20.27 -4.34 -35.72
C ALA A 187 -18.96 -3.60 -35.44
N LEU A 188 -18.02 -3.58 -36.40
CA LEU A 188 -16.76 -2.88 -36.27
C LEU A 188 -16.67 -1.71 -37.25
N SER A 189 -16.23 -0.57 -36.76
CA SER A 189 -15.76 0.52 -37.61
C SER A 189 -14.23 0.51 -37.65
N SER A 190 -13.66 0.82 -38.81
CA SER A 190 -12.22 0.95 -38.98
C SER A 190 -11.86 2.40 -39.29
N ALA A 191 -10.77 2.86 -38.73
CA ALA A 191 -10.22 4.20 -38.96
C ALA A 191 -8.70 4.16 -38.99
N THR A 192 -8.09 5.22 -39.46
CA THR A 192 -6.65 5.46 -39.34
C THR A 192 -6.38 6.42 -38.20
N ILE A 193 -5.31 6.15 -37.42
CA ILE A 193 -4.92 6.98 -36.28
C ILE A 193 -3.40 7.11 -36.24
N TYR A 194 -2.88 8.28 -35.86
CA TYR A 194 -1.48 8.62 -35.95
C TYR A 194 -0.79 8.55 -34.60
N PRO A 195 0.21 7.68 -34.38
CA PRO A 195 1.03 7.68 -33.18
C PRO A 195 1.72 9.03 -33.00
N GLN A 196 1.58 9.64 -31.82
CA GLN A 196 2.18 10.95 -31.49
C GLN A 196 3.16 10.85 -30.33
N GLY A 197 2.97 9.87 -29.45
CA GLY A 197 3.83 9.64 -28.31
C GLY A 197 3.49 8.34 -27.58
N SER A 198 4.35 7.98 -26.64
CA SER A 198 4.10 6.90 -25.72
C SER A 198 4.37 7.32 -24.27
N PHE A 199 3.61 6.75 -23.36
CA PHE A 199 3.75 6.97 -21.93
C PHE A 199 4.26 5.71 -21.22
N ALA A 200 4.97 5.91 -20.08
CA ALA A 200 5.45 4.85 -19.21
C ALA A 200 5.11 5.20 -17.76
N ILE A 201 4.19 4.46 -17.15
CA ILE A 201 3.74 4.62 -15.77
C ILE A 201 3.96 3.32 -14.99
N GLN A 202 3.35 2.26 -15.46
CA GLN A 202 3.41 0.91 -14.91
C GLN A 202 2.89 -0.08 -15.96
N SER A 203 3.43 -1.32 -15.97
CA SER A 203 3.08 -2.34 -16.97
C SER A 203 1.58 -2.57 -17.13
N GLU A 204 0.81 -2.45 -16.07
CA GLU A 204 -0.66 -2.62 -16.12
C GLU A 204 -1.32 -1.60 -17.05
N PHE A 205 -0.89 -0.32 -16.96
CA PHE A 205 -1.39 0.74 -17.84
C PHE A 205 -0.70 0.71 -19.20
N ASP A 206 0.61 0.51 -19.20
CA ASP A 206 1.48 0.60 -20.36
C ASP A 206 1.17 -0.49 -21.40
N ASN A 207 0.68 -1.65 -20.96
CA ASN A 207 0.28 -2.75 -21.84
C ASN A 207 -1.19 -2.74 -22.23
N GLN A 208 -2.01 -1.87 -21.61
CA GLN A 208 -3.45 -1.95 -21.75
C GLN A 208 -4.08 -0.69 -22.36
N TYR A 209 -3.55 0.50 -22.08
CA TYR A 209 -4.22 1.74 -22.43
C TYR A 209 -3.56 2.49 -23.58
N ALA A 210 -4.42 3.06 -24.44
CA ALA A 210 -4.05 4.05 -25.46
C ALA A 210 -5.04 5.22 -25.40
N ILE A 211 -4.58 6.43 -25.63
CA ILE A 211 -5.35 7.66 -25.43
C ILE A 211 -5.46 8.42 -26.74
N THR A 212 -6.65 8.93 -27.04
CA THR A 212 -6.95 9.71 -28.24
C THR A 212 -8.01 10.77 -27.97
N ASP A 213 -8.36 11.54 -29.00
CA ASP A 213 -9.42 12.55 -28.94
C ASP A 213 -10.80 11.91 -28.69
N LEU A 214 -11.59 12.57 -27.83
CA LEU A 214 -12.94 12.14 -27.45
C LEU A 214 -13.91 12.13 -28.64
N ASN A 215 -13.91 13.19 -29.46
CA ASN A 215 -14.86 13.35 -30.54
C ASN A 215 -14.61 12.32 -31.64
N PHE A 216 -13.33 12.03 -31.92
CA PHE A 216 -12.95 10.94 -32.81
C PHE A 216 -13.58 9.61 -32.37
N LEU A 217 -13.45 9.20 -31.10
CA LEU A 217 -14.05 7.95 -30.65
C LEU A 217 -15.58 7.98 -30.73
N LYS A 218 -16.23 9.05 -30.31
CA LYS A 218 -17.68 9.16 -30.35
C LYS A 218 -18.23 8.99 -31.77
N THR A 219 -17.60 9.64 -32.73
CA THR A 219 -17.99 9.57 -34.14
C THR A 219 -17.89 8.15 -34.69
N TYR A 220 -16.74 7.49 -34.49
CA TYR A 220 -16.53 6.13 -35.04
C TYR A 220 -17.30 5.03 -34.29
N MET A 221 -17.65 5.25 -33.03
CA MET A 221 -18.44 4.33 -32.22
C MET A 221 -19.95 4.60 -32.26
N SER A 222 -20.36 5.69 -32.93
CA SER A 222 -21.76 6.13 -33.04
C SER A 222 -22.38 6.47 -31.67
N TYR A 223 -21.63 7.13 -30.81
CA TYR A 223 -22.13 7.65 -29.53
C TYR A 223 -22.74 9.03 -29.68
N ALA A 224 -23.79 9.33 -28.91
CA ALA A 224 -24.40 10.64 -28.86
C ALA A 224 -23.54 11.65 -28.07
N ASP A 225 -23.79 12.95 -28.27
CA ASP A 225 -23.01 14.03 -27.64
C ASP A 225 -23.08 14.03 -26.10
N ASP A 226 -24.16 13.51 -25.53
CA ASP A 226 -24.40 13.41 -24.11
C ASP A 226 -23.95 12.08 -23.48
N GLU A 227 -23.40 11.15 -24.29
CA GLU A 227 -22.93 9.81 -23.84
C GLU A 227 -21.45 9.80 -23.51
N TYR A 228 -21.13 9.33 -22.30
CA TYR A 228 -19.75 9.19 -21.81
C TYR A 228 -19.61 7.89 -20.99
N SER A 229 -18.42 7.34 -20.92
CA SER A 229 -18.14 6.19 -20.04
C SER A 229 -17.92 6.62 -18.60
N ALA A 230 -17.30 7.78 -18.40
CA ALA A 230 -17.00 8.30 -17.07
C ALA A 230 -16.81 9.82 -17.09
N ILE A 231 -16.96 10.45 -15.93
CA ILE A 231 -16.42 11.78 -15.63
C ILE A 231 -15.28 11.58 -14.64
N GLU A 232 -14.14 12.11 -14.98
CA GLU A 232 -12.94 12.07 -14.15
C GLU A 232 -12.68 13.44 -13.55
N ILE A 233 -12.52 13.49 -12.22
CA ILE A 233 -12.45 14.74 -11.47
C ILE A 233 -11.15 14.76 -10.67
N LYS A 234 -10.42 15.87 -10.76
CA LYS A 234 -9.31 16.23 -9.91
C LYS A 234 -9.76 17.21 -8.84
N LEU A 235 -9.38 16.95 -7.61
CA LEU A 235 -9.68 17.80 -6.48
C LEU A 235 -8.83 19.09 -6.52
N SER A 236 -9.39 20.19 -6.03
CA SER A 236 -8.57 21.35 -5.71
C SER A 236 -7.71 21.08 -4.46
N GLU A 237 -6.54 21.72 -4.35
CA GLU A 237 -5.57 21.45 -3.27
C GLU A 237 -6.13 21.60 -1.84
N LYS A 238 -7.20 22.38 -1.66
CA LYS A 238 -7.80 22.67 -0.35
C LYS A 238 -9.09 21.89 -0.08
N SER A 239 -9.52 21.01 -1.01
CA SER A 239 -10.82 20.35 -0.89
C SER A 239 -10.76 19.09 -0.04
N ASN A 240 -11.86 18.84 0.68
CA ASN A 240 -12.11 17.57 1.35
C ASN A 240 -12.78 16.59 0.37
N GLY A 241 -12.00 15.64 -0.14
CA GLY A 241 -12.49 14.66 -1.13
C GLY A 241 -13.69 13.83 -0.66
N ALA A 242 -13.78 13.51 0.64
CA ALA A 242 -14.92 12.75 1.19
C ALA A 242 -16.23 13.58 1.17
N GLU A 243 -16.12 14.86 1.47
CA GLU A 243 -17.26 15.78 1.45
C GLU A 243 -17.75 16.03 0.03
N LEU A 244 -16.83 16.30 -0.90
CA LEU A 244 -17.17 16.45 -2.32
C LEU A 244 -17.79 15.17 -2.89
N GLN A 245 -17.27 13.99 -2.55
CA GLN A 245 -17.86 12.73 -2.96
C GLN A 245 -19.30 12.57 -2.48
N HIS A 246 -19.58 12.98 -1.24
CA HIS A 246 -20.94 12.94 -0.68
C HIS A 246 -21.86 13.94 -1.38
N GLN A 247 -21.41 15.15 -1.67
CA GLN A 247 -22.15 16.17 -2.43
C GLN A 247 -22.47 15.68 -3.84
N LEU A 248 -21.48 15.10 -4.55
CA LEU A 248 -21.68 14.53 -5.87
C LEU A 248 -22.68 13.36 -5.86
N LYS A 249 -22.62 12.46 -4.89
CA LYS A 249 -23.59 11.36 -4.72
C LYS A 249 -25.01 11.89 -4.51
N SER A 250 -25.18 12.94 -3.73
CA SER A 250 -26.48 13.54 -3.47
C SER A 250 -27.06 14.30 -4.69
N MET A 251 -26.20 14.96 -5.47
CA MET A 251 -26.57 15.72 -6.65
C MET A 251 -26.94 14.82 -7.83
N LEU A 252 -26.15 13.78 -8.07
CA LEU A 252 -26.31 12.89 -9.23
C LEU A 252 -27.38 11.81 -9.00
N GLY A 253 -27.62 11.44 -7.74
CA GLY A 253 -28.60 10.42 -7.37
C GLY A 253 -28.13 8.97 -7.59
N ALA A 254 -29.05 8.01 -7.41
CA ALA A 254 -28.74 6.59 -7.35
C ALA A 254 -28.36 5.94 -8.71
N GLY A 255 -28.47 6.67 -9.81
CA GLY A 255 -28.07 6.19 -11.15
C GLY A 255 -26.58 6.22 -11.41
N PHE A 256 -25.81 6.91 -10.56
CA PHE A 256 -24.38 7.12 -10.72
C PHE A 256 -23.59 6.53 -9.57
N LEU A 257 -22.48 5.90 -9.90
CA LEU A 257 -21.48 5.43 -8.97
C LEU A 257 -20.37 6.47 -8.90
N VAL A 258 -20.19 7.07 -7.71
CA VAL A 258 -19.15 8.08 -7.46
C VAL A 258 -18.10 7.45 -6.56
N GLU A 259 -16.93 7.17 -7.12
CA GLU A 259 -15.85 6.44 -6.46
C GLU A 259 -14.62 7.33 -6.28
N ASN A 260 -14.07 7.32 -5.08
CA ASN A 260 -12.75 7.89 -4.84
C ASN A 260 -11.65 6.93 -5.35
N ARG A 261 -10.39 7.37 -5.38
CA ARG A 261 -9.26 6.60 -5.88
C ARG A 261 -9.08 5.23 -5.19
N TYR A 262 -9.43 5.11 -3.92
CA TYR A 262 -9.38 3.84 -3.18
C TYR A 262 -10.50 2.89 -3.60
N GLU A 263 -11.69 3.42 -3.83
CA GLU A 263 -12.85 2.63 -4.25
C GLU A 263 -12.70 2.13 -5.68
N GLN A 264 -12.11 2.93 -6.58
CA GLN A 264 -11.77 2.54 -7.96
C GLN A 264 -10.82 1.32 -8.01
N ASN A 265 -9.94 1.17 -7.00
CA ASN A 265 -8.96 0.09 -6.91
C ASN A 265 -9.12 -0.74 -5.63
N ARG A 266 -10.36 -0.96 -5.20
CA ARG A 266 -10.69 -1.62 -3.94
C ARG A 266 -10.01 -2.98 -3.75
N THR A 267 -9.94 -3.77 -4.80
CA THR A 267 -9.32 -5.11 -4.76
C THR A 267 -7.83 -5.01 -4.47
N LEU A 268 -7.11 -4.12 -5.15
CA LEU A 268 -5.68 -3.90 -4.93
C LEU A 268 -5.39 -3.49 -3.48
N TYR A 269 -6.07 -2.46 -2.99
CA TYR A 269 -5.86 -1.98 -1.62
C TYR A 269 -6.29 -3.00 -0.56
N ALA A 270 -7.32 -3.80 -0.84
CA ALA A 270 -7.73 -4.89 0.05
C ALA A 270 -6.66 -5.99 0.11
N THR A 271 -6.06 -6.35 -1.02
CA THR A 271 -4.98 -7.34 -1.11
C THR A 271 -3.74 -6.86 -0.35
N ILE A 272 -3.26 -5.64 -0.60
CA ILE A 272 -2.11 -5.05 0.12
C ILE A 272 -2.36 -5.05 1.64
N ARG A 273 -3.56 -4.72 2.08
CA ARG A 273 -3.93 -4.72 3.49
C ARG A 273 -3.94 -6.13 4.09
N LEU A 274 -4.50 -7.11 3.36
CA LEU A 274 -4.53 -8.50 3.78
C LEU A 274 -3.12 -9.07 3.91
N GLU A 275 -2.25 -8.82 2.95
CA GLU A 275 -0.84 -9.23 2.99
C GLU A 275 -0.11 -8.62 4.20
N LYS A 276 -0.29 -7.34 4.46
CA LYS A 276 0.28 -6.66 5.64
C LYS A 276 -0.15 -7.34 6.95
N TRP A 277 -1.44 -7.68 7.08
CA TRP A 277 -1.96 -8.38 8.27
C TRP A 277 -1.48 -9.82 8.38
N ALA A 278 -1.38 -10.54 7.26
CA ALA A 278 -0.84 -11.90 7.24
C ALA A 278 0.61 -11.95 7.72
N ILE A 279 1.43 -11.02 7.22
CA ILE A 279 2.83 -10.91 7.65
C ILE A 279 2.94 -10.50 9.12
N TYR A 280 2.10 -9.56 9.58
CA TYR A 280 2.03 -9.22 11.00
C TYR A 280 1.75 -10.45 11.87
N ALA A 281 0.79 -11.30 11.48
CA ALA A 281 0.46 -12.53 12.21
C ALA A 281 1.65 -13.51 12.24
N ILE A 282 2.35 -13.69 11.10
CA ILE A 282 3.52 -14.57 11.02
C ILE A 282 4.63 -14.09 11.96
N PHE A 283 4.99 -12.81 11.90
CA PHE A 283 6.06 -12.28 12.75
C PHE A 283 5.66 -12.17 14.23
N THR A 284 4.38 -11.98 14.52
CA THR A 284 3.86 -12.09 15.89
C THR A 284 4.04 -13.51 16.41
N LEU A 285 3.80 -14.54 15.58
CA LEU A 285 4.08 -15.93 15.95
C LEU A 285 5.58 -16.15 16.25
N VAL A 286 6.47 -15.56 15.45
CA VAL A 286 7.93 -15.60 15.71
C VAL A 286 8.26 -14.97 17.07
N LEU A 287 7.65 -13.83 17.39
CA LEU A 287 7.80 -13.20 18.72
C LEU A 287 7.25 -14.06 19.85
N VAL A 288 6.15 -14.78 19.63
CA VAL A 288 5.61 -15.74 20.60
C VAL A 288 6.60 -16.91 20.82
N VAL A 289 7.22 -17.42 19.76
CA VAL A 289 8.27 -18.46 19.90
C VAL A 289 9.48 -17.91 20.68
N ALA A 290 9.89 -16.66 20.43
CA ALA A 290 10.93 -16.00 21.21
C ALA A 290 10.55 -15.88 22.71
N ALA A 291 9.27 -15.68 23.01
CA ALA A 291 8.76 -15.61 24.37
C ALA A 291 8.89 -16.93 25.14
N PHE A 292 8.84 -18.10 24.50
CA PHE A 292 9.12 -19.38 25.18
C PHE A 292 10.55 -19.43 25.71
N ASN A 293 11.53 -18.90 24.98
CA ASN A 293 12.89 -18.78 25.49
C ASN A 293 12.96 -17.88 26.72
N MET A 294 12.16 -16.81 26.76
CA MET A 294 12.07 -15.90 27.91
C MET A 294 11.42 -16.58 29.12
N ILE A 295 10.40 -17.44 28.95
CA ILE A 295 9.83 -18.25 30.03
C ILE A 295 10.91 -19.14 30.66
N GLY A 296 11.73 -19.78 29.84
CA GLY A 296 12.87 -20.60 30.28
C GLY A 296 13.89 -19.77 31.07
N ALA A 297 14.32 -18.63 30.53
CA ALA A 297 15.25 -17.71 31.16
C ALA A 297 14.77 -17.23 32.54
N LEU A 298 13.53 -16.76 32.61
CA LEU A 298 12.93 -16.23 33.84
C LEU A 298 12.72 -17.37 34.86
N SER A 299 12.31 -18.56 34.44
CA SER A 299 12.15 -19.71 35.31
C SER A 299 13.47 -20.14 35.97
N MET A 300 14.55 -20.13 35.17
CA MET A 300 15.89 -20.43 35.69
C MET A 300 16.41 -19.36 36.65
N LEU A 301 16.14 -18.08 36.31
CA LEU A 301 16.47 -16.94 37.19
C LEU A 301 15.76 -17.03 38.54
N VAL A 302 14.47 -17.40 38.54
CA VAL A 302 13.71 -17.64 39.79
C VAL A 302 14.37 -18.72 40.63
N LEU A 303 14.88 -19.81 40.01
CA LEU A 303 15.59 -20.85 40.72
C LEU A 303 16.90 -20.35 41.33
N GLU A 304 17.69 -19.58 40.59
CA GLU A 304 18.95 -19.01 41.08
C GLU A 304 18.73 -18.06 42.26
N LYS A 305 17.67 -17.27 42.20
CA LYS A 305 17.34 -16.24 43.19
C LYS A 305 16.47 -16.73 44.35
N GLN A 306 16.38 -18.03 44.56
CA GLN A 306 15.58 -18.61 45.65
C GLN A 306 16.00 -18.11 47.03
N LYS A 307 17.31 -18.00 47.32
CA LYS A 307 17.80 -17.48 48.59
C LYS A 307 17.42 -16.02 48.78
N ASP A 308 17.54 -15.20 47.76
CA ASP A 308 17.14 -13.79 47.77
C ASP A 308 15.63 -13.65 48.04
N ILE A 309 14.80 -14.51 47.41
CA ILE A 309 13.35 -14.58 47.63
C ILE A 309 13.02 -14.93 49.08
N GLN A 310 13.71 -15.92 49.67
CA GLN A 310 13.52 -16.32 51.05
C GLN A 310 13.87 -15.19 52.04
N VAL A 311 14.98 -14.49 51.81
CA VAL A 311 15.37 -13.31 52.62
C VAL A 311 14.31 -12.23 52.52
N LEU A 312 13.82 -11.91 51.32
CA LEU A 312 12.77 -10.93 51.15
C LEU A 312 11.48 -11.31 51.90
N LYS A 313 11.08 -12.59 51.86
CA LYS A 313 9.91 -13.11 52.60
C LYS A 313 10.13 -13.04 54.11
N ALA A 314 11.32 -13.39 54.58
CA ALA A 314 11.66 -13.28 56.01
C ALA A 314 11.61 -11.81 56.50
N MET A 315 11.89 -10.83 55.63
CA MET A 315 11.74 -9.42 55.88
C MET A 315 10.29 -8.92 55.75
N GLY A 316 9.30 -9.78 55.51
CA GLY A 316 7.90 -9.43 55.38
C GLY A 316 7.43 -9.00 54.01
N ALA A 317 8.16 -9.32 52.94
CA ALA A 317 7.73 -9.00 51.56
C ALA A 317 6.50 -9.86 51.21
N ALA A 318 5.43 -9.19 50.74
CA ALA A 318 4.24 -9.86 50.24
C ALA A 318 4.53 -10.60 48.92
N ASP A 319 3.83 -11.71 48.69
CA ASP A 319 3.94 -12.52 47.47
C ASP A 319 3.74 -11.66 46.18
N LEU A 320 2.82 -10.72 46.22
CA LEU A 320 2.55 -9.79 45.11
C LEU A 320 3.78 -8.94 44.76
N LEU A 321 4.60 -8.55 45.75
CA LEU A 321 5.82 -7.79 45.54
C LEU A 321 6.85 -8.62 44.77
N ILE A 322 7.04 -9.87 45.15
CA ILE A 322 7.94 -10.81 44.47
C ILE A 322 7.50 -11.05 43.03
N GLN A 323 6.20 -11.29 42.84
CA GLN A 323 5.63 -11.45 41.51
C GLN A 323 5.88 -10.22 40.62
N ARG A 324 5.67 -8.99 41.14
CA ARG A 324 5.91 -7.75 40.40
C ARG A 324 7.39 -7.54 40.06
N ILE A 325 8.33 -7.98 40.88
CA ILE A 325 9.77 -7.88 40.57
C ILE A 325 10.12 -8.72 39.34
N PHE A 326 9.71 -10.00 39.31
CA PHE A 326 9.99 -10.89 38.17
C PHE A 326 9.20 -10.54 36.92
N LEU A 327 7.98 -10.01 37.08
CA LEU A 327 7.21 -9.48 35.96
C LEU A 327 7.92 -8.25 35.34
N ALA A 328 8.42 -7.34 36.18
CA ALA A 328 9.16 -6.17 35.74
C ALA A 328 10.46 -6.57 35.00
N GLU A 329 11.10 -7.66 35.39
CA GLU A 329 12.30 -8.19 34.72
C GLU A 329 11.95 -8.71 33.32
N GLY A 330 10.85 -9.45 33.15
CA GLY A 330 10.38 -9.88 31.84
C GLY A 330 10.03 -8.69 30.94
N ILE A 331 9.34 -7.67 31.46
CA ILE A 331 9.06 -6.44 30.72
C ILE A 331 10.36 -5.73 30.33
N LEU A 332 11.36 -5.70 31.20
CA LEU A 332 12.66 -5.11 30.94
C LEU A 332 13.38 -5.84 29.80
N LEU A 333 13.41 -7.17 29.79
CA LEU A 333 13.99 -7.97 28.69
C LEU A 333 13.28 -7.68 27.37
N GLY A 334 11.93 -7.67 27.37
CA GLY A 334 11.11 -7.31 26.22
C GLY A 334 11.40 -5.90 25.71
N THR A 335 11.51 -4.93 26.62
CA THR A 335 11.78 -3.51 26.29
C THR A 335 13.18 -3.34 25.70
N LEU A 336 14.19 -3.98 26.27
CA LEU A 336 15.57 -3.96 25.72
C LEU A 336 15.61 -4.53 24.32
N GLY A 337 14.96 -5.69 24.10
CA GLY A 337 14.85 -6.30 22.79
C GLY A 337 14.11 -5.41 21.79
N ALA A 338 12.99 -4.82 22.20
CA ALA A 338 12.20 -3.90 21.36
C ALA A 338 13.02 -2.66 20.96
N ILE A 339 13.67 -1.99 21.91
CA ILE A 339 14.49 -0.80 21.62
C ILE A 339 15.64 -1.16 20.68
N ALA A 340 16.36 -2.24 20.96
CA ALA A 340 17.45 -2.69 20.09
C ALA A 340 16.95 -3.01 18.67
N GLY A 341 15.79 -3.69 18.55
CA GLY A 341 15.15 -3.97 17.27
C GLY A 341 14.72 -2.71 16.51
N MET A 342 14.16 -1.73 17.22
CA MET A 342 13.82 -0.42 16.64
C MET A 342 15.07 0.31 16.12
N VAL A 343 16.16 0.30 16.87
CA VAL A 343 17.42 0.93 16.43
C VAL A 343 17.98 0.23 15.19
N ILE A 344 17.94 -1.11 15.15
CA ILE A 344 18.38 -1.87 13.97
C ILE A 344 17.49 -1.56 12.77
N SER A 345 16.18 -1.48 12.92
CA SER A 345 15.27 -1.15 11.80
C SER A 345 15.50 0.27 11.28
N LEU A 346 15.78 1.23 12.17
CA LEU A 346 16.17 2.59 11.77
C LEU A 346 17.50 2.61 11.01
N LEU A 347 18.47 1.79 11.43
CA LEU A 347 19.73 1.63 10.73
C LEU A 347 19.53 1.05 9.33
N VAL A 348 18.71 -0.02 9.21
CA VAL A 348 18.36 -0.64 7.91
C VAL A 348 17.67 0.38 7.01
N TYR A 349 16.71 1.13 7.53
CA TYR A 349 16.04 2.21 6.80
C TYR A 349 17.04 3.25 6.28
N PHE A 350 17.95 3.73 7.14
CA PHE A 350 18.97 4.71 6.76
C PHE A 350 19.91 4.16 5.68
N LEU A 351 20.40 2.92 5.84
CA LEU A 351 21.26 2.27 4.87
C LEU A 351 20.57 2.09 3.53
N GLN A 352 19.33 1.60 3.51
CA GLN A 352 18.57 1.42 2.29
C GLN A 352 18.30 2.74 1.58
N THR A 353 17.87 3.78 2.31
CA THR A 353 17.55 5.08 1.73
C THR A 353 18.80 5.79 1.19
N ARG A 354 19.96 5.63 1.87
CA ARG A 354 21.20 6.31 1.49
C ARG A 354 22.00 5.57 0.41
N PHE A 355 22.05 4.25 0.50
CA PHE A 355 22.90 3.41 -0.34
C PHE A 355 22.13 2.56 -1.35
N LYS A 356 20.78 2.54 -1.31
CA LYS A 356 19.94 1.78 -2.25
C LYS A 356 20.34 0.31 -2.39
N LEU A 357 20.65 -0.35 -1.26
CA LEU A 357 21.25 -1.69 -1.22
C LEU A 357 20.37 -2.77 -1.86
N VAL A 358 19.06 -2.64 -1.75
CA VAL A 358 18.10 -3.58 -2.34
C VAL A 358 17.51 -2.93 -3.60
N PRO A 359 17.96 -3.33 -4.79
CA PRO A 359 17.40 -2.84 -6.04
C PRO A 359 16.00 -3.44 -6.27
N LEU A 360 15.14 -2.68 -6.92
CA LEU A 360 13.87 -3.18 -7.44
C LEU A 360 14.13 -3.75 -8.84
N GLN A 361 14.12 -5.08 -8.96
CA GLN A 361 14.31 -5.76 -10.26
C GLN A 361 12.99 -5.86 -10.99
N GLY A 362 12.90 -5.25 -12.17
CA GLY A 362 11.75 -5.31 -13.08
C GLY A 362 11.72 -4.09 -14.00
N ALA A 363 11.51 -4.30 -15.28
CA ALA A 363 11.35 -3.23 -16.29
C ALA A 363 10.09 -2.36 -16.07
N THR A 364 9.35 -2.62 -15.00
CA THR A 364 7.99 -2.15 -14.75
C THR A 364 7.94 -0.87 -13.92
N PHE A 365 9.01 -0.51 -13.20
CA PHE A 365 8.99 0.60 -12.26
C PHE A 365 10.05 1.64 -12.63
N LEU A 366 9.66 2.92 -12.57
CA LEU A 366 10.56 4.07 -12.74
C LEU A 366 11.54 4.26 -11.57
N ILE A 367 11.54 3.35 -10.59
CA ILE A 367 12.38 3.42 -9.37
C ILE A 367 13.37 2.26 -9.36
N ASP A 368 14.64 2.58 -9.16
CA ASP A 368 15.75 1.63 -9.18
C ASP A 368 15.92 0.86 -7.86
N HIS A 369 15.21 1.22 -6.79
CA HIS A 369 15.41 0.64 -5.46
C HIS A 369 14.10 0.46 -4.70
N TYR A 370 14.10 -0.49 -3.78
CA TYR A 370 12.93 -0.78 -2.95
C TYR A 370 12.62 0.40 -2.01
N PRO A 371 11.43 1.02 -2.09
CA PRO A 371 11.08 2.15 -1.26
C PRO A 371 10.78 1.70 0.17
N LEU A 372 11.33 2.39 1.16
CA LEU A 372 10.98 2.22 2.56
C LEU A 372 10.31 3.48 3.09
N LYS A 373 9.23 3.31 3.89
CA LYS A 373 8.54 4.42 4.54
C LYS A 373 8.22 4.08 5.99
N LEU A 374 8.86 4.77 6.91
CA LEU A 374 8.59 4.60 8.34
C LEU A 374 7.29 5.30 8.73
N MET A 375 6.46 4.62 9.51
CA MET A 375 5.26 5.18 10.14
C MET A 375 5.35 5.00 11.66
N VAL A 376 5.10 6.07 12.41
CA VAL A 376 5.13 6.04 13.89
C VAL A 376 4.14 5.03 14.45
N SER A 377 2.99 4.86 13.79
CA SER A 377 1.98 3.85 14.14
C SER A 377 2.54 2.44 14.21
N ASP A 378 3.46 2.07 13.31
CA ASP A 378 4.03 0.73 13.26
C ASP A 378 4.94 0.47 14.46
N PHE A 379 5.72 1.46 14.87
CA PHE A 379 6.53 1.38 16.08
C PHE A 379 5.67 1.18 17.34
N ILE A 380 4.55 1.89 17.42
CA ILE A 380 3.62 1.77 18.55
C ILE A 380 2.97 0.39 18.58
N ILE A 381 2.48 -0.10 17.44
CA ILE A 381 1.84 -1.41 17.32
C ILE A 381 2.83 -2.52 17.69
N VAL A 382 4.05 -2.46 17.17
CA VAL A 382 5.09 -3.47 17.44
C VAL A 382 5.53 -3.41 18.90
N ALA A 383 5.74 -2.23 19.48
CA ALA A 383 6.07 -2.06 20.90
C ALA A 383 4.97 -2.64 21.80
N ALA A 384 3.71 -2.33 21.51
CA ALA A 384 2.57 -2.87 22.24
C ALA A 384 2.50 -4.39 22.16
N THR A 385 2.71 -4.95 20.96
CA THR A 385 2.75 -6.40 20.74
C THR A 385 3.86 -7.07 21.55
N VAL A 386 5.07 -6.53 21.52
CA VAL A 386 6.20 -7.08 22.32
C VAL A 386 5.90 -7.00 23.80
N TRP A 387 5.33 -5.90 24.30
CA TRP A 387 4.97 -5.76 25.71
C TRP A 387 3.89 -6.75 26.13
N ILE A 388 2.83 -6.92 25.34
CA ILE A 388 1.78 -7.91 25.62
C ILE A 388 2.37 -9.30 25.71
N ILE A 389 3.20 -9.68 24.75
CA ILE A 389 3.87 -11.00 24.71
C ILE A 389 4.83 -11.14 25.90
N ALA A 390 5.63 -10.13 26.22
CA ALA A 390 6.57 -10.14 27.33
C ALA A 390 5.86 -10.28 28.68
N ILE A 391 4.76 -9.57 28.89
CA ILE A 391 3.93 -9.68 30.09
C ILE A 391 3.33 -11.09 30.22
N ALA A 392 2.76 -11.62 29.15
CA ALA A 392 2.16 -12.94 29.12
C ALA A 392 3.21 -14.03 29.42
N ALA A 393 4.40 -13.94 28.83
CA ALA A 393 5.49 -14.88 29.06
C ALA A 393 6.07 -14.79 30.47
N ALA A 394 6.21 -13.58 31.02
CA ALA A 394 6.74 -13.38 32.36
C ALA A 394 5.75 -13.77 33.48
N TRP A 395 4.45 -13.78 33.18
CA TRP A 395 3.40 -14.03 34.17
C TRP A 395 3.57 -15.38 34.88
N PHE A 396 3.80 -16.44 34.11
CA PHE A 396 3.91 -17.81 34.69
C PHE A 396 5.12 -17.98 35.62
N PRO A 397 6.37 -17.65 35.22
CA PRO A 397 7.53 -17.71 36.14
C PRO A 397 7.38 -16.77 37.33
N ALA A 398 6.84 -15.58 37.15
CA ALA A 398 6.65 -14.62 38.23
C ALA A 398 5.65 -15.11 39.30
N LYS A 399 4.53 -15.73 38.84
CA LYS A 399 3.56 -16.35 39.76
C LYS A 399 4.19 -17.54 40.51
N LYS A 400 4.98 -18.39 39.84
CA LYS A 400 5.67 -19.51 40.48
C LYS A 400 6.71 -19.03 41.52
N ALA A 401 7.38 -17.89 41.28
CA ALA A 401 8.31 -17.28 42.20
C ALA A 401 7.62 -16.86 43.53
N SER A 402 6.42 -16.27 43.42
CA SER A 402 5.68 -15.81 44.61
C SER A 402 5.12 -16.93 45.49
N GLN A 403 4.73 -18.05 44.87
CA GLN A 403 4.07 -19.17 45.56
C GLN A 403 5.03 -20.14 46.28
N ARG A 404 6.36 -19.97 46.17
CA ARG A 404 7.32 -20.85 46.87
C ARG A 404 7.27 -20.61 48.36
N THR A 405 6.96 -21.71 49.11
CA THR A 405 6.95 -21.74 50.57
C THR A 405 8.38 -21.67 51.11
N MET A 406 8.55 -21.11 52.33
CA MET A 406 9.79 -21.26 53.11
C MET A 406 9.98 -22.71 53.44
N ASP A 407 10.89 -23.39 52.75
CA ASP A 407 11.39 -24.68 53.22
C ASP A 407 12.58 -24.38 54.15
N LEU A 408 12.31 -24.41 55.45
CA LEU A 408 13.30 -24.18 56.52
C LEU A 408 14.23 -25.37 56.73
N ARG A 409 14.15 -26.39 55.85
CA ARG A 409 15.02 -27.57 55.87
C ARG A 409 16.00 -27.50 54.70
N ASN A 410 17.16 -26.90 54.92
CA ASN A 410 18.53 -27.32 54.54
C ASN A 410 19.50 -26.23 54.90
#